data_aa26e993446ed45f9c4f263cf3ce93b4
#
_entry.id   aa26e993446ed45f9c4f263cf3ce93b4
#
_cell.length_a   1.000
_cell.length_b   1.000
_cell.length_c   1.000
_cell.angle_alpha   90.00
_cell.angle_beta   90.00
_cell.angle_gamma   90.00
#
_symmetry.space_group_name_H-M   'P 1'
#
loop_
_entity.id
_entity.type
_entity.pdbx_description
1 polymer ?
#
loop_
_entity_poly.entity_id
_entity_poly.type
_entity_poly.pdbx_seq_one_letter_code
_entity_poly.pdbx_strand_id
1 'polypeptide(L)'
;MNNDLKSANSAKIGKRFFESRVRLNYSVNEVADILFINKDYISAIEDGNYAVFPSKAFAHAYFKKYKDFLDIECEFPNIFDEKNDKKFKKIKKEIKLSYSIDKNVKKYVLVSLLTASALTLTYFKNSKSSEVIDSKIFSKELKISDLEKIE
;
A
#
# COMPACT_ATOMS: atom_id res chain seq x y z
N MET A 1 -22.62 11.65 -27.30
CA MET A 1 -23.17 10.29 -27.15
C MET A 1 -23.09 9.95 -25.69
N ASN A 2 -24.20 10.05 -24.97
CA ASN A 2 -24.26 9.63 -23.58
C ASN A 2 -24.25 8.11 -23.55
N ASN A 3 -23.11 7.50 -23.32
CA ASN A 3 -23.07 6.10 -22.98
C ASN A 3 -23.65 6.00 -21.58
N ASP A 4 -24.91 5.62 -21.49
CA ASP A 4 -25.55 5.26 -20.21
C ASP A 4 -24.86 4.01 -19.66
N LEU A 5 -23.77 4.22 -18.90
CA LEU A 5 -23.12 3.15 -18.14
C LEU A 5 -23.99 2.76 -16.94
N LYS A 6 -25.28 2.68 -17.18
CA LYS A 6 -26.31 2.24 -16.24
C LYS A 6 -27.10 1.11 -16.85
N SER A 7 -27.13 -0.03 -16.17
CA SER A 7 -27.92 -1.20 -16.57
C SER A 7 -28.87 -1.59 -15.43
N ALA A 8 -29.89 -2.40 -15.76
CA ALA A 8 -30.79 -2.93 -14.74
C ALA A 8 -30.01 -3.72 -13.64
N ASN A 9 -28.94 -4.40 -14.03
CA ASN A 9 -28.08 -5.12 -13.08
C ASN A 9 -27.27 -4.16 -12.20
N SER A 10 -26.69 -3.09 -12.77
CA SER A 10 -25.96 -2.10 -11.98
C SER A 10 -26.87 -1.35 -11.00
N ALA A 11 -28.09 -1.03 -11.40
CA ALA A 11 -29.08 -0.41 -10.52
C ALA A 11 -29.50 -1.36 -9.38
N LYS A 12 -29.69 -2.67 -9.65
CA LYS A 12 -30.00 -3.66 -8.63
C LYS A 12 -28.86 -3.82 -7.61
N ILE A 13 -27.63 -3.84 -8.08
CA ILE A 13 -26.44 -3.90 -7.22
C ILE A 13 -26.34 -2.62 -6.39
N GLY A 14 -26.50 -1.44 -7.02
CA GLY A 14 -26.45 -0.15 -6.31
C GLY A 14 -27.49 -0.06 -5.20
N LYS A 15 -28.70 -0.54 -5.42
CA LYS A 15 -29.74 -0.62 -4.38
C LYS A 15 -29.29 -1.45 -3.18
N ARG A 16 -28.57 -2.55 -3.36
CA ARG A 16 -28.03 -3.36 -2.25
C ARG A 16 -27.00 -2.58 -1.44
N PHE A 17 -26.15 -1.78 -2.07
CA PHE A 17 -25.20 -0.91 -1.39
C PHE A 17 -25.93 0.12 -0.53
N PHE A 18 -26.90 0.83 -1.13
CA PHE A 18 -27.73 1.80 -0.41
C PHE A 18 -28.40 1.18 0.81
N GLU A 19 -29.12 0.05 0.64
CA GLU A 19 -29.84 -0.63 1.72
C GLU A 19 -28.90 -1.09 2.85
N SER A 20 -27.69 -1.59 2.50
CA SER A 20 -26.72 -2.04 3.49
C SER A 20 -26.11 -0.85 4.26
N ARG A 21 -25.80 0.26 3.58
CA ARG A 21 -25.35 1.48 4.25
C ARG A 21 -26.38 2.02 5.22
N VAL A 22 -27.63 2.12 4.78
CA VAL A 22 -28.74 2.61 5.62
C VAL A 22 -28.97 1.69 6.83
N ARG A 23 -28.91 0.38 6.63
CA ARG A 23 -29.01 -0.62 7.72
C ARG A 23 -27.91 -0.43 8.78
N LEU A 24 -26.71 -0.03 8.38
CA LEU A 24 -25.59 0.27 9.26
C LEU A 24 -25.63 1.70 9.81
N ASN A 25 -26.68 2.48 9.54
CA ASN A 25 -26.89 3.88 9.95
C ASN A 25 -25.78 4.86 9.51
N TYR A 26 -25.09 4.58 8.40
CA TYR A 26 -24.11 5.51 7.84
C TYR A 26 -24.76 6.46 6.83
N SER A 27 -24.42 7.74 6.90
CA SER A 27 -24.66 8.70 5.83
C SER A 27 -23.65 8.52 4.69
N VAL A 28 -23.96 9.03 3.51
CA VAL A 28 -23.00 9.05 2.38
C VAL A 28 -21.72 9.81 2.72
N ASN A 29 -21.82 10.91 3.45
CA ASN A 29 -20.66 11.72 3.85
C ASN A 29 -19.74 10.93 4.80
N GLU A 30 -20.29 10.27 5.82
CA GLU A 30 -19.50 9.46 6.76
C GLU A 30 -18.75 8.33 6.03
N VAL A 31 -19.42 7.63 5.12
CA VAL A 31 -18.75 6.60 4.31
C VAL A 31 -17.67 7.20 3.43
N ALA A 32 -17.93 8.33 2.81
CA ALA A 32 -16.96 9.04 1.98
C ALA A 32 -15.69 9.40 2.77
N ASP A 33 -15.86 9.92 3.99
CA ASP A 33 -14.77 10.27 4.89
C ASP A 33 -13.99 9.04 5.38
N ILE A 34 -14.70 7.99 5.82
CA ILE A 34 -14.07 6.74 6.29
C ILE A 34 -13.26 6.08 5.17
N LEU A 35 -13.81 6.06 3.96
CA LEU A 35 -13.17 5.40 2.82
C LEU A 35 -12.20 6.29 2.06
N PHE A 36 -12.12 7.59 2.39
CA PHE A 36 -11.36 8.57 1.58
C PHE A 36 -11.76 8.51 0.09
N ILE A 37 -13.08 8.49 -0.18
CA ILE A 37 -13.68 8.47 -1.51
C ILE A 37 -14.61 9.67 -1.61
N ASN A 38 -14.57 10.39 -2.74
CA ASN A 38 -15.53 11.47 -2.95
C ASN A 38 -16.98 10.93 -2.85
N LYS A 39 -17.84 11.64 -2.12
CA LYS A 39 -19.25 11.31 -1.92
C LYS A 39 -20.02 11.06 -3.22
N ASP A 40 -19.66 11.79 -4.29
CA ASP A 40 -20.29 11.64 -5.59
C ASP A 40 -20.06 10.24 -6.19
N TYR A 41 -18.90 9.63 -5.93
CA TYR A 41 -18.63 8.25 -6.34
C TYR A 41 -19.37 7.22 -5.47
N ILE A 42 -19.55 7.49 -4.18
CA ILE A 42 -20.40 6.64 -3.31
C ILE A 42 -21.84 6.65 -3.85
N SER A 43 -22.41 7.85 -4.07
CA SER A 43 -23.76 8.01 -4.63
C SER A 43 -23.88 7.37 -6.01
N ALA A 44 -22.87 7.54 -6.87
CA ALA A 44 -22.87 6.94 -8.21
C ALA A 44 -22.88 5.40 -8.19
N ILE A 45 -22.21 4.77 -7.21
CA ILE A 45 -22.27 3.31 -7.01
C ILE A 45 -23.67 2.89 -6.58
N GLU A 46 -24.28 3.61 -5.63
CA GLU A 46 -25.64 3.33 -5.13
C GLU A 46 -26.71 3.52 -6.21
N ASP A 47 -26.54 4.52 -7.07
CA ASP A 47 -27.40 4.75 -8.24
C ASP A 47 -27.15 3.78 -9.40
N GLY A 48 -26.05 3.01 -9.34
CA GLY A 48 -25.59 2.15 -10.43
C GLY A 48 -25.16 2.94 -11.67
N ASN A 49 -24.78 4.21 -11.51
CA ASN A 49 -24.36 5.11 -12.57
C ASN A 49 -22.83 5.21 -12.64
N TYR A 50 -22.22 4.44 -13.50
CA TYR A 50 -20.78 4.39 -13.63
C TYR A 50 -20.20 5.35 -14.67
N ALA A 51 -21.03 6.18 -15.32
CA ALA A 51 -20.57 7.20 -16.25
C ALA A 51 -19.81 8.36 -15.58
N VAL A 52 -20.00 8.53 -14.27
CA VAL A 52 -19.35 9.56 -13.45
C VAL A 52 -17.85 9.27 -13.27
N PHE A 53 -17.43 8.00 -13.36
CA PHE A 53 -16.05 7.62 -13.10
C PHE A 53 -15.13 7.93 -14.28
N PRO A 54 -13.91 8.43 -14.02
CA PRO A 54 -12.96 8.77 -15.07
C PRO A 54 -12.46 7.54 -15.84
N SER A 55 -12.52 6.35 -15.25
CA SER A 55 -12.19 5.09 -15.92
C SER A 55 -12.78 3.88 -15.19
N LYS A 56 -12.86 2.74 -15.90
CA LYS A 56 -13.23 1.44 -15.31
C LYS A 56 -12.36 1.05 -14.11
N ALA A 57 -11.08 1.37 -14.15
CA ALA A 57 -10.16 1.03 -13.07
C ALA A 57 -10.52 1.75 -11.75
N PHE A 58 -10.86 3.05 -11.83
CA PHE A 58 -11.35 3.81 -10.68
C PHE A 58 -12.69 3.29 -10.18
N ALA A 59 -13.63 3.06 -11.07
CA ALA A 59 -14.94 2.51 -10.74
C ALA A 59 -14.80 1.16 -10.00
N HIS A 60 -13.96 0.26 -10.51
CA HIS A 60 -13.72 -1.04 -9.90
C HIS A 60 -13.02 -0.93 -8.54
N ALA A 61 -12.04 -0.04 -8.39
CA ALA A 61 -11.33 0.15 -7.13
C ALA A 61 -12.24 0.68 -6.02
N TYR A 62 -13.05 1.71 -6.34
CA TYR A 62 -13.98 2.29 -5.35
C TYR A 62 -15.15 1.37 -5.04
N PHE A 63 -15.68 0.67 -6.04
CA PHE A 63 -16.68 -0.38 -5.84
C PHE A 63 -16.17 -1.46 -4.89
N LYS A 64 -14.97 -1.98 -5.13
CA LYS A 64 -14.37 -2.99 -4.26
C LYS A 64 -14.22 -2.47 -2.83
N LYS A 65 -13.67 -1.28 -2.66
CA LYS A 65 -13.45 -0.69 -1.34
C LYS A 65 -14.76 -0.49 -0.56
N TYR A 66 -15.81 -0.03 -1.25
CA TYR A 66 -17.12 0.16 -0.64
C TYR A 66 -17.83 -1.18 -0.36
N LYS A 67 -17.71 -2.14 -1.26
CA LYS A 67 -18.18 -3.52 -1.07
C LYS A 67 -17.59 -4.16 0.18
N ASP A 68 -16.26 -4.08 0.31
CA ASP A 68 -15.53 -4.68 1.42
C ASP A 68 -15.90 -3.99 2.76
N PHE A 69 -16.14 -2.67 2.76
CA PHE A 69 -16.60 -1.93 3.94
C PHE A 69 -17.99 -2.34 4.42
N LEU A 70 -18.91 -2.59 3.48
CA LEU A 70 -20.29 -2.98 3.82
C LEU A 70 -20.46 -4.50 4.00
N ASP A 71 -19.41 -5.27 3.82
CA ASP A 71 -19.42 -6.75 3.85
C ASP A 71 -20.51 -7.35 2.93
N ILE A 72 -20.55 -6.87 1.67
CA ILE A 72 -21.53 -7.32 0.68
C ILE A 72 -20.86 -8.26 -0.32
N GLU A 73 -21.41 -9.43 -0.53
CA GLU A 73 -20.98 -10.30 -1.64
C GLU A 73 -21.74 -9.95 -2.92
N CYS A 74 -21.04 -9.32 -3.86
CA CYS A 74 -21.51 -9.07 -5.23
C CYS A 74 -20.35 -8.86 -6.19
N GLU A 75 -20.60 -9.13 -7.46
CA GLU A 75 -19.63 -8.89 -8.53
C GLU A 75 -19.77 -7.50 -9.11
N PHE A 76 -18.67 -6.97 -9.62
CA PHE A 76 -18.67 -5.69 -10.31
C PHE A 76 -19.50 -5.79 -11.59
N PRO A 77 -20.47 -4.86 -11.85
CA PRO A 77 -21.34 -4.94 -13.00
C PRO A 77 -20.57 -4.83 -14.33
N ASN A 78 -20.89 -5.71 -15.28
CA ASN A 78 -20.26 -5.70 -16.60
C ASN A 78 -20.95 -4.68 -17.53
N ILE A 79 -20.63 -3.40 -17.35
CA ILE A 79 -21.21 -2.27 -18.08
C ILE A 79 -20.22 -1.53 -18.97
N PHE A 80 -18.94 -1.87 -18.86
CA PHE A 80 -17.89 -1.27 -19.68
C PHE A 80 -17.63 -2.10 -20.93
N ASP A 81 -17.69 -1.48 -22.12
CA ASP A 81 -17.45 -2.15 -23.40
C ASP A 81 -16.06 -2.80 -23.44
N GLU A 82 -16.00 -4.06 -23.87
CA GLU A 82 -14.75 -4.83 -24.03
C GLU A 82 -13.74 -4.21 -25.01
N LYS A 83 -14.19 -3.33 -25.92
CA LYS A 83 -13.31 -2.66 -26.87
C LYS A 83 -12.27 -1.76 -26.20
N ASN A 84 -12.64 -1.11 -25.10
CA ASN A 84 -11.71 -0.29 -24.32
C ASN A 84 -10.78 -1.14 -23.42
N ASP A 85 -11.23 -2.31 -22.96
CA ASP A 85 -10.43 -3.21 -22.16
C ASP A 85 -9.19 -3.77 -22.91
N LYS A 86 -9.29 -3.97 -24.23
CA LYS A 86 -8.15 -4.42 -25.05
C LYS A 86 -7.04 -3.38 -25.10
N LYS A 87 -7.39 -2.09 -25.14
CA LYS A 87 -6.42 -0.98 -25.12
C LYS A 87 -5.70 -0.90 -23.78
N PHE A 88 -6.42 -1.03 -22.66
CA PHE A 88 -5.82 -1.04 -21.31
C PHE A 88 -4.96 -2.29 -21.05
N LYS A 89 -5.39 -3.47 -21.51
CA LYS A 89 -4.57 -4.68 -21.42
C LYS A 89 -3.28 -4.56 -22.21
N LYS A 90 -3.30 -3.91 -23.39
CA LYS A 90 -2.11 -3.64 -24.20
C LYS A 90 -1.16 -2.68 -23.48
N ILE A 91 -1.66 -1.58 -22.94
CA ILE A 91 -0.86 -0.60 -22.16
C ILE A 91 -0.24 -1.27 -20.92
N LYS A 92 -1.01 -2.07 -20.17
CA LYS A 92 -0.50 -2.79 -19.00
C LYS A 92 0.58 -3.82 -19.34
N LYS A 93 0.48 -4.45 -20.52
CA LYS A 93 1.51 -5.36 -21.04
C LYS A 93 2.77 -4.61 -21.44
N GLU A 94 2.65 -3.45 -22.08
CA GLU A 94 3.79 -2.59 -22.46
C GLU A 94 4.49 -2.02 -21.22
N ILE A 95 3.74 -1.56 -20.21
CA ILE A 95 4.31 -1.09 -18.93
C ILE A 95 5.05 -2.22 -18.20
N LYS A 96 4.52 -3.45 -18.17
CA LYS A 96 5.23 -4.60 -17.60
C LYS A 96 6.51 -4.96 -18.36
N LEU A 97 6.55 -4.78 -19.69
CA LEU A 97 7.77 -5.00 -20.48
C LEU A 97 8.80 -3.89 -20.27
N SER A 98 8.35 -2.65 -20.05
CA SER A 98 9.22 -1.50 -19.78
C SER A 98 9.86 -1.53 -18.39
N TYR A 99 9.26 -2.23 -17.41
CA TYR A 99 9.79 -2.39 -16.05
C TYR A 99 10.57 -3.70 -15.88
N SER A 100 11.18 -4.20 -16.93
CA SER A 100 12.19 -5.25 -16.80
C SER A 100 13.46 -4.62 -16.25
N ILE A 101 13.65 -4.69 -14.94
CA ILE A 101 14.92 -4.29 -14.30
C ILE A 101 16.02 -5.12 -14.96
N ASP A 102 16.94 -4.45 -15.63
CA ASP A 102 18.09 -5.07 -16.28
C ASP A 102 18.77 -6.03 -15.29
N LYS A 103 19.13 -7.22 -15.77
CA LYS A 103 19.81 -8.24 -14.95
C LYS A 103 21.05 -7.69 -14.24
N ASN A 104 21.71 -6.72 -14.86
CA ASN A 104 22.85 -6.03 -14.30
C ASN A 104 22.50 -5.17 -13.09
N VAL A 105 21.36 -4.46 -13.11
CA VAL A 105 20.91 -3.64 -11.96
C VAL A 105 20.63 -4.51 -10.74
N LYS A 106 20.05 -5.69 -10.91
CA LYS A 106 19.84 -6.66 -9.80
C LYS A 106 21.17 -7.09 -9.19
N LYS A 107 22.21 -7.30 -10.01
CA LYS A 107 23.55 -7.67 -9.57
C LYS A 107 24.19 -6.54 -8.73
N TYR A 108 24.09 -5.30 -9.17
CA TYR A 108 24.62 -4.15 -8.44
C TYR A 108 23.89 -3.89 -7.11
N VAL A 109 22.57 -4.07 -7.08
CA VAL A 109 21.80 -3.97 -5.84
C VAL A 109 22.21 -5.05 -4.84
N LEU A 110 22.41 -6.29 -5.27
CA LEU A 110 22.90 -7.37 -4.42
C LEU A 110 24.32 -7.10 -3.86
N VAL A 111 25.22 -6.61 -4.71
CA VAL A 111 26.58 -6.26 -4.30
C VAL A 111 26.57 -5.10 -3.29
N SER A 112 25.76 -4.07 -3.51
CA SER A 112 25.64 -2.94 -2.57
C SER A 112 25.09 -3.37 -1.20
N LEU A 113 24.16 -4.31 -1.16
CA LEU A 113 23.60 -4.84 0.07
C LEU A 113 24.65 -5.65 0.87
N LEU A 114 25.45 -6.44 0.15
CA LEU A 114 26.54 -7.22 0.77
C LEU A 114 27.64 -6.31 1.34
N THR A 115 28.03 -5.25 0.64
CA THR A 115 29.04 -4.30 1.13
C THR A 115 28.53 -3.51 2.33
N ALA A 116 27.27 -3.10 2.36
CA ALA A 116 26.66 -2.42 3.51
C ALA A 116 26.62 -3.33 4.75
N SER A 117 26.30 -4.62 4.60
CA SER A 117 26.31 -5.58 5.71
C SER A 117 27.73 -5.84 6.26
N ALA A 118 28.74 -5.90 5.40
CA ALA A 118 30.13 -6.06 5.83
C ALA A 118 30.62 -4.84 6.63
N LEU A 119 30.27 -3.62 6.21
CA LEU A 119 30.62 -2.39 6.93
C LEU A 119 29.94 -2.31 8.31
N THR A 120 28.69 -2.74 8.44
CA THR A 120 28.02 -2.77 9.75
C THR A 120 28.66 -3.79 10.71
N LEU A 121 29.07 -4.95 10.22
CA LEU A 121 29.76 -5.96 11.02
C LEU A 121 31.13 -5.48 11.50
N THR A 122 31.91 -4.80 10.65
CA THR A 122 33.20 -4.24 11.03
C THR A 122 33.07 -3.10 12.05
N TYR A 123 32.05 -2.23 11.88
CA TYR A 123 31.73 -1.18 12.84
C TYR A 123 31.38 -1.77 14.22
N PHE A 124 30.53 -2.79 14.26
CA PHE A 124 30.09 -3.42 15.49
C PHE A 124 31.23 -4.17 16.19
N LYS A 125 32.14 -4.80 15.43
CA LYS A 125 33.32 -5.45 15.96
C LYS A 125 34.31 -4.44 16.57
N ASN A 126 34.49 -3.29 15.91
CA ASN A 126 35.41 -2.24 16.40
C ASN A 126 34.84 -1.52 17.65
N SER A 127 33.50 -1.32 17.70
CA SER A 127 32.83 -0.74 18.87
C SER A 127 33.02 -1.61 20.15
N LYS A 128 32.95 -2.94 20.03
CA LYS A 128 33.21 -3.84 21.16
C LYS A 128 34.65 -3.85 21.62
N SER A 129 35.61 -3.54 20.74
CA SER A 129 37.03 -3.46 21.11
C SER A 129 37.32 -2.24 21.99
N SER A 130 36.64 -1.12 21.78
CA SER A 130 36.85 0.10 22.58
C SER A 130 36.31 -0.04 24.01
N GLU A 131 35.18 -0.69 24.23
CA GLU A 131 34.62 -0.92 25.57
C GLU A 131 35.53 -1.84 26.44
N VAL A 132 36.16 -2.85 25.83
CA VAL A 132 37.04 -3.77 26.54
C VAL A 132 38.36 -3.09 26.95
N ILE A 133 38.85 -2.13 26.16
CA ILE A 133 40.05 -1.37 26.47
C ILE A 133 39.80 -0.40 27.64
N ASP A 134 38.68 0.32 27.62
CA ASP A 134 38.29 1.26 28.69
C ASP A 134 38.09 0.54 30.04
N SER A 135 37.44 -0.62 30.04
CA SER A 135 37.24 -1.40 31.26
C SER A 135 38.54 -1.93 31.85
N LYS A 136 39.53 -2.28 31.01
CA LYS A 136 40.88 -2.70 31.47
C LYS A 136 41.70 -1.54 32.03
N ILE A 137 41.61 -0.36 31.46
CA ILE A 137 42.30 0.84 31.94
C ILE A 137 41.71 1.24 33.29
N PHE A 138 40.40 1.28 33.42
CA PHE A 138 39.71 1.62 34.66
C PHE A 138 40.01 0.66 35.81
N SER A 139 40.10 -0.64 35.56
CA SER A 139 40.46 -1.64 36.57
C SER A 139 41.92 -1.57 36.99
N LYS A 140 42.81 -1.06 36.13
CA LYS A 140 44.23 -0.87 36.44
C LYS A 140 44.44 0.39 37.32
N GLU A 141 43.73 1.49 37.06
CA GLU A 141 43.76 2.69 37.88
C GLU A 141 43.25 2.44 39.31
N LEU A 142 42.15 1.70 39.46
CA LEU A 142 41.61 1.31 40.76
C LEU A 142 42.62 0.52 41.61
N LYS A 143 43.40 -0.39 41.01
CA LYS A 143 44.42 -1.14 41.70
C LYS A 143 45.60 -0.28 42.15
N ILE A 144 45.95 0.77 41.46
CA ILE A 144 47.06 1.67 41.81
C ILE A 144 46.63 2.59 42.97
N SER A 145 45.38 3.10 42.96
CA SER A 145 44.87 3.95 44.06
C SER A 145 44.72 3.23 45.40
N ASP A 146 44.52 1.91 45.39
CA ASP A 146 44.44 1.10 46.61
C ASP A 146 45.84 0.82 47.22
N LEU A 147 46.91 0.92 46.44
CA LEU A 147 48.29 0.75 46.92
C LEU A 147 48.85 2.02 47.54
N GLU A 148 48.45 3.21 47.16
CA GLU A 148 48.82 4.50 47.71
C GLU A 148 48.22 4.80 49.09
N LYS A 149 47.22 4.06 49.54
CA LYS A 149 46.56 4.25 50.85
C LYS A 149 47.20 3.42 51.99
N ILE A 150 48.33 2.72 51.75
CA ILE A 150 48.94 1.80 52.69
C ILE A 150 50.29 2.35 53.18
N GLU A 151 50.74 3.55 52.76
CA GLU A 151 51.82 4.31 53.36
C GLU A 151 51.20 5.43 54.26
#